data_7ac36a4f96e1621782f288c8bae54a7a
#
_entry.id   7ac36a4f96e1621782f288c8bae54a7a
#
_cell.length_a   1.000
_cell.length_b   1.000
_cell.length_c   1.000
_cell.angle_alpha   90.00
_cell.angle_beta   90.00
_cell.angle_gamma   90.00
#
_symmetry.space_group_name_H-M   'P 1'
#
loop_
_entity.id
_entity.type
_entity.pdbx_description
1 polymer ?
#
loop_
_entity_poly.entity_id
_entity_poly.type
_entity_poly.pdbx_seq_one_letter_code
_entity_poly.pdbx_strand_id
1 'polypeptide(L)'
;MVVGDGAREHAIAWTLEKSGVVIGAVAGHLNPGLAEVARRTGGRVFKGPPTDPATVVKSAEEFSPDLVVIGPEEPLFAGVADALRERGFRVVGASRRLAMVEMRKDFARSLQWKYGVPGRLVYGVFKNVEEAYSFSKALGAVAIKPIRQAGGKGVRVVYGDAQYLELDEMYRRGAEDVLKQLSHYNDVETAVLVEEAVRGVEFTIQALTDGETLFFFPPVQDNPHAFEYGLGPECGGMGTVSPLPFLEEGEVEEAKKAVEATIKALQREVGERYVGVISGQMMLTARGPVVIEYYSRLGDPEALNALFLYEGDVYELFSLTADGKLHKAKPAFKDGYVVVKAVAPLGYPHRRDLAKGRLFSIDWDVIKREGCLIFFSSAEERGGVYVTLGSRALEVLAYGATPEEAYAKSERCMAAVKGDGLFYRRDIGSPEYMAAMREKAEKARLVYRWRRAHGLDGRVLLWEPGVGLREYRL
;
A
#
# COMPACT_ATOMS: atom_id res chain seq x y z
N MET A 1 -15.90 15.27 -0.16
CA MET A 1 -16.00 14.42 1.06
C MET A 1 -14.92 13.34 1.01
N VAL A 2 -14.27 13.02 2.14
CA VAL A 2 -13.29 11.94 2.27
C VAL A 2 -13.91 10.80 3.09
N VAL A 3 -13.74 9.55 2.68
CA VAL A 3 -14.22 8.36 3.39
C VAL A 3 -13.01 7.63 3.97
N GLY A 4 -12.98 7.44 5.29
CA GLY A 4 -11.89 6.84 6.06
C GLY A 4 -11.31 7.78 7.10
N ASP A 5 -10.41 7.29 7.95
CA ASP A 5 -9.96 7.97 9.16
C ASP A 5 -8.47 7.81 9.49
N GLY A 6 -7.66 7.31 8.55
CA GLY A 6 -6.21 7.15 8.70
C GLY A 6 -5.39 8.39 8.32
N ALA A 7 -4.06 8.23 8.33
CA ALA A 7 -3.13 9.28 7.93
C ALA A 7 -3.25 9.60 6.43
N ARG A 8 -3.48 8.61 5.60
CA ARG A 8 -3.79 8.79 4.17
C ARG A 8 -5.00 9.69 3.96
N GLU A 9 -6.10 9.47 4.66
CA GLU A 9 -7.32 10.27 4.56
C GLU A 9 -7.10 11.69 5.08
N HIS A 10 -6.31 11.83 6.16
CA HIS A 10 -5.89 13.14 6.63
C HIS A 10 -5.04 13.87 5.57
N ALA A 11 -4.10 13.17 4.91
CA ALA A 11 -3.29 13.76 3.84
C ALA A 11 -4.13 14.15 2.62
N ILE A 12 -5.11 13.35 2.23
CA ILE A 12 -6.08 13.69 1.17
C ILE A 12 -6.84 14.97 1.53
N ALA A 13 -7.40 15.04 2.75
CA ALA A 13 -8.15 16.20 3.22
C ALA A 13 -7.27 17.46 3.28
N TRP A 14 -6.05 17.35 3.83
CA TRP A 14 -5.09 18.45 3.91
C TRP A 14 -4.66 18.97 2.53
N THR A 15 -4.53 18.08 1.54
CA THR A 15 -4.18 18.50 0.19
C THR A 15 -5.36 19.16 -0.52
N LEU A 16 -6.58 18.63 -0.33
CA LEU A 16 -7.81 19.22 -0.85
C LEU A 16 -8.11 20.61 -0.23
N GLU A 17 -7.78 20.81 1.05
CA GLU A 17 -7.90 22.13 1.69
C GLU A 17 -7.13 23.22 0.93
N LYS A 18 -5.98 22.90 0.34
CA LYS A 18 -5.17 23.84 -0.47
C LYS A 18 -5.87 24.28 -1.75
N SER A 19 -6.79 23.47 -2.25
CA SER A 19 -7.66 23.82 -3.38
C SER A 19 -8.84 24.73 -2.98
N GLY A 20 -8.93 25.14 -1.70
CA GLY A 20 -9.97 26.06 -1.20
C GLY A 20 -11.36 25.45 -1.08
N VAL A 21 -11.48 24.12 -1.01
CA VAL A 21 -12.76 23.41 -0.92
C VAL A 21 -13.15 23.09 0.51
N VAL A 22 -14.46 23.00 0.79
CA VAL A 22 -15.00 22.60 2.08
C VAL A 22 -14.87 21.09 2.27
N ILE A 23 -14.29 20.66 3.40
CA ILE A 23 -14.00 19.25 3.65
C ILE A 23 -15.03 18.62 4.59
N GLY A 24 -15.78 17.63 4.07
CA GLY A 24 -16.53 16.68 4.88
C GLY A 24 -15.75 15.35 4.98
N ALA A 25 -15.91 14.62 6.07
CA ALA A 25 -15.34 13.27 6.19
C ALA A 25 -16.32 12.31 6.86
N VAL A 26 -16.27 11.00 6.47
CA VAL A 26 -16.95 9.92 7.21
C VAL A 26 -15.88 9.06 7.85
N ALA A 27 -15.90 8.97 9.17
CA ALA A 27 -14.83 8.40 9.97
C ALA A 27 -15.36 7.53 11.13
N GLY A 28 -14.72 6.39 11.37
CA GLY A 28 -15.04 5.49 12.49
C GLY A 28 -14.58 6.04 13.84
N HIS A 29 -13.51 6.85 13.84
CA HIS A 29 -13.03 7.58 15.02
C HIS A 29 -12.74 9.04 14.65
N LEU A 30 -12.63 9.90 15.66
CA LEU A 30 -12.35 11.32 15.44
C LEU A 30 -10.85 11.53 15.30
N ASN A 31 -10.34 11.36 14.07
CA ASN A 31 -8.97 11.67 13.74
C ASN A 31 -8.72 13.17 13.94
N PRO A 32 -7.73 13.58 14.80
CA PRO A 32 -7.53 14.98 15.12
C PRO A 32 -7.25 15.87 13.92
N GLY A 33 -6.48 15.36 12.95
CA GLY A 33 -6.13 16.12 11.76
C GLY A 33 -7.31 16.29 10.80
N LEU A 34 -8.09 15.25 10.56
CA LEU A 34 -9.33 15.35 9.76
C LEU A 34 -10.33 16.33 10.40
N ALA A 35 -10.49 16.26 11.72
CA ALA A 35 -11.38 17.16 12.44
C ALA A 35 -10.94 18.61 12.31
N GLU A 36 -9.63 18.87 12.42
CA GLU A 36 -9.08 20.22 12.30
C GLU A 36 -9.19 20.77 10.87
N VAL A 37 -8.88 19.96 9.83
CA VAL A 37 -9.07 20.37 8.43
C VAL A 37 -10.53 20.65 8.13
N ALA A 38 -11.45 19.78 8.55
CA ALA A 38 -12.89 19.99 8.37
C ALA A 38 -13.34 21.29 9.03
N ARG A 39 -12.94 21.55 10.29
CA ARG A 39 -13.26 22.77 11.01
C ARG A 39 -12.74 24.04 10.31
N ARG A 40 -11.46 24.03 9.86
CA ARG A 40 -10.86 25.21 9.18
C ARG A 40 -11.54 25.54 7.86
N THR A 41 -12.02 24.53 7.15
CA THR A 41 -12.70 24.70 5.85
C THR A 41 -14.21 24.95 5.98
N GLY A 42 -14.78 25.00 7.19
CA GLY A 42 -16.22 25.14 7.41
C GLY A 42 -17.04 23.87 7.16
N GLY A 43 -16.38 22.73 7.06
CA GLY A 43 -17.03 21.43 6.93
C GLY A 43 -17.16 20.69 8.26
N ARG A 44 -17.29 19.36 8.19
CA ARG A 44 -17.47 18.53 9.40
C ARG A 44 -17.09 17.07 9.19
N VAL A 45 -16.89 16.37 10.31
CA VAL A 45 -16.70 14.91 10.34
C VAL A 45 -18.01 14.24 10.78
N PHE A 46 -18.50 13.31 9.97
CA PHE A 46 -19.61 12.41 10.28
C PHE A 46 -19.05 11.16 10.94
N LYS A 47 -19.37 10.95 12.20
CA LYS A 47 -18.90 9.76 12.92
C LYS A 47 -19.80 8.56 12.58
N GLY A 48 -19.20 7.54 12.00
CA GLY A 48 -19.87 6.29 11.64
C GLY A 48 -18.93 5.34 10.90
N PRO A 49 -19.30 4.07 10.72
CA PRO A 49 -18.46 3.09 10.05
C PRO A 49 -18.29 3.45 8.57
N PRO A 50 -17.06 3.76 8.11
CA PRO A 50 -16.80 4.08 6.71
C PRO A 50 -17.01 2.88 5.77
N THR A 51 -17.13 1.69 6.33
CA THR A 51 -17.40 0.42 5.63
C THR A 51 -18.90 0.10 5.48
N ASP A 52 -19.79 0.90 6.06
CA ASP A 52 -21.23 0.75 5.90
C ASP A 52 -21.76 1.67 4.78
N PRO A 53 -22.17 1.13 3.62
CA PRO A 53 -22.66 1.92 2.50
C PRO A 53 -23.83 2.83 2.87
N ALA A 54 -24.76 2.37 3.74
CA ALA A 54 -25.90 3.16 4.15
C ALA A 54 -25.50 4.39 4.96
N THR A 55 -24.57 4.24 5.90
CA THR A 55 -24.02 5.35 6.70
C THR A 55 -23.30 6.37 5.81
N VAL A 56 -22.47 5.90 4.86
CA VAL A 56 -21.72 6.82 3.99
C VAL A 56 -22.65 7.56 3.03
N VAL A 57 -23.61 6.87 2.42
CA VAL A 57 -24.62 7.50 1.54
C VAL A 57 -25.44 8.54 2.30
N LYS A 58 -25.96 8.22 3.48
CA LYS A 58 -26.70 9.18 4.32
C LYS A 58 -25.86 10.42 4.64
N SER A 59 -24.59 10.23 4.99
CA SER A 59 -23.67 11.35 5.27
C SER A 59 -23.40 12.20 4.03
N ALA A 60 -23.30 11.56 2.86
CA ALA A 60 -23.13 12.25 1.59
C ALA A 60 -24.40 13.02 1.20
N GLU A 61 -25.59 12.46 1.37
CA GLU A 61 -26.87 13.15 1.11
C GLU A 61 -27.03 14.39 2.02
N GLU A 62 -26.63 14.29 3.30
CA GLU A 62 -26.67 15.40 4.25
C GLU A 62 -25.65 16.49 3.95
N PHE A 63 -24.43 16.13 3.52
CA PHE A 63 -23.35 17.06 3.23
C PHE A 63 -23.43 17.63 1.81
N SER A 64 -24.01 16.89 0.86
CA SER A 64 -24.10 17.20 -0.57
C SER A 64 -22.76 17.52 -1.22
N PRO A 65 -21.77 16.62 -1.16
CA PRO A 65 -20.43 16.88 -1.71
C PRO A 65 -20.42 16.86 -3.25
N ASP A 66 -19.66 17.75 -3.86
CA ASP A 66 -19.39 17.73 -5.31
C ASP A 66 -18.52 16.52 -5.72
N LEU A 67 -17.76 15.98 -4.80
CA LEU A 67 -16.84 14.85 -5.03
C LEU A 67 -16.66 14.04 -3.76
N VAL A 68 -16.65 12.71 -3.90
CA VAL A 68 -16.31 11.77 -2.82
C VAL A 68 -15.01 11.04 -3.18
N VAL A 69 -14.05 11.00 -2.25
CA VAL A 69 -12.81 10.25 -2.38
C VAL A 69 -12.76 9.18 -1.31
N ILE A 70 -12.63 7.92 -1.71
CA ILE A 70 -12.53 6.78 -0.79
C ILE A 70 -11.05 6.48 -0.55
N GLY A 71 -10.62 6.57 0.71
CA GLY A 71 -9.23 6.37 1.09
C GLY A 71 -8.85 4.90 1.25
N PRO A 72 -9.47 4.14 2.18
CA PRO A 72 -9.09 2.76 2.47
C PRO A 72 -9.79 1.73 1.56
N GLU A 73 -9.29 0.51 1.58
CA GLU A 73 -9.77 -0.60 0.78
C GLU A 73 -11.10 -1.21 1.28
N GLU A 74 -11.28 -1.33 2.58
CA GLU A 74 -12.45 -2.01 3.14
C GLU A 74 -13.80 -1.38 2.74
N PRO A 75 -13.96 -0.05 2.64
CA PRO A 75 -15.15 0.56 2.05
C PRO A 75 -15.39 0.18 0.59
N LEU A 76 -14.31 0.01 -0.20
CA LEU A 76 -14.43 -0.45 -1.59
C LEU A 76 -14.93 -1.89 -1.65
N PHE A 77 -14.38 -2.76 -0.80
CA PHE A 77 -14.83 -4.16 -0.67
C PHE A 77 -16.27 -4.28 -0.20
N ALA A 78 -16.74 -3.32 0.62
CA ALA A 78 -18.12 -3.24 1.08
C ALA A 78 -19.10 -2.66 0.03
N GLY A 79 -18.60 -2.11 -1.10
CA GLY A 79 -19.45 -1.54 -2.15
C GLY A 79 -19.87 -0.08 -1.90
N VAL A 80 -19.15 0.65 -1.06
CA VAL A 80 -19.45 2.07 -0.78
C VAL A 80 -19.39 2.93 -2.06
N ALA A 81 -18.41 2.67 -2.94
CA ALA A 81 -18.29 3.39 -4.21
C ALA A 81 -19.50 3.15 -5.13
N ASP A 82 -19.99 1.91 -5.16
CA ASP A 82 -21.16 1.51 -5.96
C ASP A 82 -22.41 2.22 -5.43
N ALA A 83 -22.67 2.14 -4.12
CA ALA A 83 -23.82 2.76 -3.48
C ALA A 83 -23.88 4.29 -3.66
N LEU A 84 -22.72 4.97 -3.60
CA LEU A 84 -22.63 6.40 -3.86
C LEU A 84 -22.92 6.75 -5.31
N ARG A 85 -22.40 5.97 -6.27
CA ARG A 85 -22.68 6.19 -7.71
C ARG A 85 -24.13 5.95 -8.07
N GLU A 86 -24.78 4.96 -7.48
CA GLU A 86 -26.23 4.71 -7.64
C GLU A 86 -27.08 5.91 -7.19
N ARG A 87 -26.56 6.74 -6.28
CA ARG A 87 -27.21 8.01 -5.84
C ARG A 87 -26.73 9.23 -6.63
N GLY A 88 -25.94 9.04 -7.68
CA GLY A 88 -25.48 10.11 -8.55
C GLY A 88 -24.27 10.90 -8.06
N PHE A 89 -23.59 10.47 -7.00
CA PHE A 89 -22.38 11.13 -6.54
C PHE A 89 -21.19 10.84 -7.45
N ARG A 90 -20.33 11.84 -7.63
CA ARG A 90 -19.03 11.68 -8.29
C ARG A 90 -18.05 11.05 -7.30
N VAL A 91 -17.43 9.94 -7.67
CA VAL A 91 -16.62 9.12 -6.75
C VAL A 91 -15.27 8.78 -7.37
N VAL A 92 -14.19 9.06 -6.65
CA VAL A 92 -12.86 8.50 -6.87
C VAL A 92 -12.71 7.29 -5.96
N GLY A 93 -12.84 6.10 -6.54
CA GLY A 93 -12.78 4.80 -5.84
C GLY A 93 -13.27 3.69 -6.77
N ALA A 94 -12.62 2.55 -6.80
CA ALA A 94 -13.02 1.38 -7.60
C ALA A 94 -14.39 0.84 -7.16
N SER A 95 -15.15 0.24 -8.09
CA SER A 95 -16.32 -0.57 -7.71
C SER A 95 -15.87 -1.80 -6.92
N ARG A 96 -16.80 -2.42 -6.16
CA ARG A 96 -16.52 -3.65 -5.42
C ARG A 96 -15.93 -4.75 -6.31
N ARG A 97 -16.45 -4.88 -7.53
CA ARG A 97 -15.98 -5.89 -8.49
C ARG A 97 -14.56 -5.62 -8.98
N LEU A 98 -14.21 -4.37 -9.21
CA LEU A 98 -12.87 -3.95 -9.62
C LEU A 98 -11.87 -4.00 -8.45
N ALA A 99 -12.30 -3.69 -7.23
CA ALA A 99 -11.50 -3.80 -6.01
C ALA A 99 -11.13 -5.24 -5.64
N MET A 100 -11.74 -6.23 -6.29
CA MET A 100 -11.35 -7.65 -6.17
C MET A 100 -9.87 -7.90 -6.47
N VAL A 101 -9.23 -7.05 -7.27
CA VAL A 101 -7.78 -7.17 -7.57
C VAL A 101 -6.90 -7.02 -6.32
N GLU A 102 -7.35 -6.25 -5.32
CA GLU A 102 -6.72 -6.13 -4.01
C GLU A 102 -7.30 -7.15 -3.02
N MET A 103 -8.62 -7.26 -2.96
CA MET A 103 -9.32 -8.12 -2.01
C MET A 103 -8.91 -9.58 -2.13
N ARG A 104 -8.73 -10.08 -3.38
CA ARG A 104 -8.47 -11.48 -3.70
C ARG A 104 -7.17 -11.66 -4.48
N LYS A 105 -6.14 -12.13 -3.77
CA LYS A 105 -4.82 -12.38 -4.37
C LYS A 105 -4.84 -13.47 -5.44
N ASP A 106 -5.67 -14.50 -5.27
CA ASP A 106 -5.89 -15.56 -6.26
C ASP A 106 -6.52 -15.01 -7.56
N PHE A 107 -7.51 -14.11 -7.44
CA PHE A 107 -8.10 -13.43 -8.59
C PHE A 107 -7.05 -12.59 -9.32
N ALA A 108 -6.24 -11.80 -8.60
CA ALA A 108 -5.19 -10.99 -9.19
C ALA A 108 -4.17 -11.84 -9.97
N ARG A 109 -3.73 -12.97 -9.40
CA ARG A 109 -2.80 -13.91 -10.07
C ARG A 109 -3.44 -14.56 -11.28
N SER A 110 -4.67 -15.04 -11.16
CA SER A 110 -5.42 -15.61 -12.29
C SER A 110 -5.56 -14.61 -13.44
N LEU A 111 -5.91 -13.37 -13.13
CA LEU A 111 -5.99 -12.26 -14.09
C LEU A 111 -4.66 -12.03 -14.83
N GLN A 112 -3.56 -11.95 -14.08
CA GLN A 112 -2.22 -11.76 -14.66
C GLN A 112 -1.87 -12.87 -15.65
N TRP A 113 -2.13 -14.12 -15.31
CA TRP A 113 -1.83 -15.27 -16.17
C TRP A 113 -2.75 -15.34 -17.39
N LYS A 114 -4.06 -15.12 -17.20
CA LYS A 114 -5.06 -15.15 -18.28
C LYS A 114 -4.77 -14.12 -19.36
N TYR A 115 -4.33 -12.93 -18.97
CA TYR A 115 -4.13 -11.81 -19.91
C TYR A 115 -2.66 -11.52 -20.24
N GLY A 116 -1.74 -12.31 -19.76
CA GLY A 116 -0.31 -12.14 -20.06
C GLY A 116 0.29 -10.86 -19.49
N VAL A 117 -0.18 -10.41 -18.31
CA VAL A 117 0.33 -9.19 -17.67
C VAL A 117 1.82 -9.36 -17.33
N PRO A 118 2.70 -8.39 -17.66
CA PRO A 118 4.11 -8.46 -17.32
C PRO A 118 4.36 -8.53 -15.80
N GLY A 119 5.47 -9.15 -15.40
CA GLY A 119 5.87 -9.22 -13.98
C GLY A 119 5.08 -10.24 -13.15
N ARG A 120 4.46 -11.24 -13.80
CA ARG A 120 3.76 -12.35 -13.11
C ARG A 120 4.72 -13.23 -12.34
N LEU A 121 4.16 -13.89 -11.32
CA LEU A 121 4.83 -14.92 -10.52
C LEU A 121 4.18 -16.29 -10.78
N VAL A 122 4.97 -17.35 -10.64
CA VAL A 122 4.44 -18.72 -10.61
C VAL A 122 3.67 -18.90 -9.31
N TYR A 123 2.46 -19.45 -9.38
CA TYR A 123 1.58 -19.60 -8.23
C TYR A 123 0.68 -20.84 -8.31
N GLY A 124 0.12 -21.22 -7.18
CA GLY A 124 -0.95 -22.20 -7.05
C GLY A 124 -1.88 -21.84 -5.90
N VAL A 125 -3.13 -22.31 -5.96
CA VAL A 125 -4.14 -22.10 -4.91
C VAL A 125 -4.60 -23.45 -4.41
N PHE A 126 -4.59 -23.65 -3.09
CA PHE A 126 -4.80 -24.96 -2.47
C PHE A 126 -5.77 -24.84 -1.29
N LYS A 127 -6.65 -25.85 -1.15
CA LYS A 127 -7.62 -25.92 -0.05
C LYS A 127 -7.15 -26.75 1.14
N ASN A 128 -6.05 -27.46 0.99
CA ASN A 128 -5.48 -28.29 2.05
C ASN A 128 -3.96 -28.13 2.15
N VAL A 129 -3.43 -28.50 3.30
CA VAL A 129 -2.02 -28.35 3.65
C VAL A 129 -1.11 -29.22 2.79
N GLU A 130 -1.51 -30.46 2.48
CA GLU A 130 -0.67 -31.43 1.76
C GLU A 130 -0.41 -30.99 0.32
N GLU A 131 -1.42 -30.47 -0.37
CA GLU A 131 -1.25 -29.94 -1.73
C GLU A 131 -0.39 -28.68 -1.72
N ALA A 132 -0.63 -27.74 -0.78
CA ALA A 132 0.19 -26.54 -0.62
C ALA A 132 1.64 -26.89 -0.29
N TYR A 133 1.87 -27.86 0.58
CA TYR A 133 3.19 -28.38 0.91
C TYR A 133 3.90 -28.98 -0.32
N SER A 134 3.21 -29.85 -1.05
CA SER A 134 3.79 -30.49 -2.24
C SER A 134 4.24 -29.47 -3.29
N PHE A 135 3.41 -28.45 -3.52
CA PHE A 135 3.73 -27.36 -4.43
C PHE A 135 4.87 -26.47 -3.89
N SER A 136 4.87 -26.16 -2.59
CA SER A 136 5.96 -25.41 -1.94
C SER A 136 7.29 -26.09 -2.10
N LYS A 137 7.30 -27.41 -1.92
CA LYS A 137 8.53 -28.21 -2.09
C LYS A 137 9.05 -28.21 -3.52
N ALA A 138 8.16 -28.23 -4.51
CA ALA A 138 8.54 -28.12 -5.93
C ALA A 138 9.12 -26.74 -6.28
N LEU A 139 8.61 -25.65 -5.69
CA LEU A 139 9.12 -24.30 -5.90
C LEU A 139 10.41 -24.00 -5.13
N GLY A 140 10.58 -24.59 -3.96
CA GLY A 140 11.72 -24.38 -3.07
C GLY A 140 11.64 -23.09 -2.27
N ALA A 141 11.72 -21.91 -2.92
CA ALA A 141 11.50 -20.62 -2.28
C ALA A 141 10.06 -20.16 -2.52
N VAL A 142 9.29 -19.94 -1.46
CA VAL A 142 7.85 -19.65 -1.55
C VAL A 142 7.39 -18.51 -0.64
N ALA A 143 6.36 -17.80 -1.09
CA ALA A 143 5.51 -16.96 -0.25
C ALA A 143 4.15 -17.65 -0.11
N ILE A 144 3.78 -17.99 1.12
CA ILE A 144 2.52 -18.62 1.49
C ILE A 144 1.61 -17.53 2.03
N LYS A 145 0.48 -17.29 1.38
CA LYS A 145 -0.37 -16.11 1.62
C LYS A 145 -1.84 -16.49 1.78
N PRO A 146 -2.59 -15.76 2.61
CA PRO A 146 -4.05 -15.84 2.55
C PRO A 146 -4.53 -15.30 1.19
N ILE A 147 -5.54 -15.94 0.60
CA ILE A 147 -6.14 -15.43 -0.65
C ILE A 147 -6.84 -14.08 -0.45
N ARG A 148 -7.36 -13.81 0.74
CA ARG A 148 -7.97 -12.52 1.09
C ARG A 148 -6.92 -11.53 1.59
N GLN A 149 -7.07 -10.25 1.23
CA GLN A 149 -6.28 -9.17 1.82
C GLN A 149 -6.47 -9.13 3.34
N ALA A 150 -5.36 -9.09 4.06
CA ALA A 150 -5.33 -9.14 5.52
C ALA A 150 -4.36 -8.10 6.13
N GLY A 151 -4.05 -7.03 5.40
CA GLY A 151 -3.15 -5.96 5.86
C GLY A 151 -1.71 -6.44 6.13
N GLY A 152 -1.14 -7.27 5.24
CA GLY A 152 0.20 -7.87 5.39
C GLY A 152 0.27 -9.01 6.40
N LYS A 153 -0.81 -9.27 7.14
CA LYS A 153 -0.83 -10.32 8.17
C LYS A 153 -1.02 -11.71 7.55
N GLY A 154 -0.30 -12.68 8.09
CA GLY A 154 -0.44 -14.09 7.68
C GLY A 154 0.41 -14.50 6.48
N VAL A 155 1.19 -13.62 5.89
CA VAL A 155 2.18 -13.97 4.87
C VAL A 155 3.36 -14.69 5.54
N ARG A 156 3.81 -15.79 4.94
CA ARG A 156 5.01 -16.53 5.35
C ARG A 156 5.91 -16.70 4.15
N VAL A 157 7.10 -16.12 4.21
CA VAL A 157 8.11 -16.29 3.16
C VAL A 157 9.13 -17.33 3.64
N VAL A 158 9.31 -18.37 2.86
CA VAL A 158 10.26 -19.45 3.12
C VAL A 158 11.25 -19.48 1.98
N TYR A 159 12.52 -19.23 2.27
CA TYR A 159 13.61 -19.34 1.29
C TYR A 159 14.28 -20.71 1.42
N GLY A 160 14.50 -21.37 0.29
CA GLY A 160 15.09 -22.71 0.22
C GLY A 160 16.56 -22.82 0.65
N ASP A 161 17.20 -21.68 0.97
CA ASP A 161 18.55 -21.61 1.54
C ASP A 161 18.57 -21.66 3.09
N ALA A 162 17.38 -21.62 3.72
CA ALA A 162 17.30 -21.99 5.12
C ALA A 162 17.83 -23.41 5.26
N GLN A 163 18.90 -23.56 6.03
CA GLN A 163 19.55 -24.86 6.24
C GLN A 163 18.54 -25.76 6.91
N TYR A 164 18.05 -26.85 6.15
CA TYR A 164 17.74 -28.06 6.75
C TYR A 164 16.33 -28.54 7.01
N LEU A 165 16.25 -29.56 7.69
CA LEU A 165 15.20 -30.40 8.29
C LEU A 165 13.87 -29.69 8.68
N GLU A 166 13.89 -28.36 8.86
CA GLU A 166 12.72 -27.56 9.24
C GLU A 166 11.94 -26.99 8.05
N LEU A 167 12.47 -27.06 6.81
CA LEU A 167 11.76 -26.49 5.64
C LEU A 167 10.39 -27.14 5.44
N ASP A 168 10.32 -28.45 5.55
CA ASP A 168 9.08 -29.19 5.39
C ASP A 168 8.05 -28.75 6.44
N GLU A 169 8.51 -28.53 7.67
CA GLU A 169 7.67 -28.02 8.76
C GLU A 169 7.26 -26.56 8.53
N MET A 170 8.17 -25.71 8.05
CA MET A 170 7.86 -24.31 7.73
C MET A 170 6.81 -24.19 6.63
N TYR A 171 6.85 -25.02 5.59
CA TYR A 171 5.82 -25.06 4.55
C TYR A 171 4.47 -25.48 5.10
N ARG A 172 4.44 -26.57 5.90
CA ARG A 172 3.20 -27.08 6.50
C ARG A 172 2.58 -26.08 7.46
N ARG A 173 3.35 -25.57 8.42
CA ARG A 173 2.90 -24.55 9.39
C ARG A 173 2.41 -23.29 8.69
N GLY A 174 3.13 -22.82 7.65
CA GLY A 174 2.70 -21.65 6.88
C GLY A 174 1.32 -21.85 6.27
N ALA A 175 1.06 -23.00 5.66
CA ALA A 175 -0.24 -23.33 5.10
C ALA A 175 -1.34 -23.49 6.18
N GLU A 176 -1.03 -24.16 7.29
CA GLU A 176 -1.95 -24.32 8.43
C GLU A 176 -2.35 -22.98 9.06
N ASP A 177 -1.37 -22.10 9.32
CA ASP A 177 -1.59 -20.77 9.89
C ASP A 177 -2.50 -19.93 9.00
N VAL A 178 -2.26 -19.95 7.68
CA VAL A 178 -3.08 -19.23 6.70
C VAL A 178 -4.51 -19.77 6.66
N LEU A 179 -4.70 -21.09 6.59
CA LEU A 179 -6.03 -21.70 6.58
C LEU A 179 -6.79 -21.39 7.87
N LYS A 180 -6.13 -21.48 9.03
CA LYS A 180 -6.71 -21.11 10.31
C LYS A 180 -7.11 -19.65 10.40
N GLN A 181 -6.29 -18.75 9.88
CA GLN A 181 -6.61 -17.31 9.84
C GLN A 181 -7.83 -17.04 8.96
N LEU A 182 -7.90 -17.66 7.78
CA LEU A 182 -8.99 -17.45 6.84
C LEU A 182 -10.32 -18.03 7.30
N SER A 183 -10.34 -19.03 8.17
CA SER A 183 -11.57 -19.61 8.73
C SER A 183 -12.45 -18.64 9.50
N HIS A 184 -11.90 -17.46 9.88
CA HIS A 184 -12.65 -16.37 10.54
C HIS A 184 -13.35 -15.41 9.56
N TYR A 185 -13.11 -15.54 8.24
CA TYR A 185 -13.73 -14.71 7.21
C TYR A 185 -14.84 -15.47 6.51
N ASN A 186 -15.99 -14.82 6.35
CA ASN A 186 -17.17 -15.40 5.69
C ASN A 186 -17.35 -14.90 4.25
N ASP A 187 -16.54 -13.95 3.82
CA ASP A 187 -16.63 -13.28 2.52
C ASP A 187 -15.79 -13.96 1.41
N VAL A 188 -14.96 -14.93 1.78
CA VAL A 188 -14.12 -15.72 0.86
C VAL A 188 -14.06 -17.19 1.25
N GLU A 189 -13.85 -18.04 0.26
CA GLU A 189 -13.56 -19.45 0.48
C GLU A 189 -12.16 -19.59 1.15
N THR A 190 -12.04 -20.51 2.11
CA THR A 190 -10.75 -20.74 2.79
C THR A 190 -9.79 -21.49 1.86
N ALA A 191 -8.75 -20.84 1.41
CA ALA A 191 -7.70 -21.41 0.58
C ALA A 191 -6.37 -20.68 0.79
N VAL A 192 -5.26 -21.37 0.49
CA VAL A 192 -3.89 -20.85 0.58
C VAL A 192 -3.40 -20.53 -0.83
N LEU A 193 -2.86 -19.34 -1.02
CA LEU A 193 -2.06 -18.98 -2.18
C LEU A 193 -0.59 -19.31 -1.88
N VAL A 194 0.03 -20.14 -2.68
CA VAL A 194 1.48 -20.37 -2.67
C VAL A 194 2.05 -19.82 -3.96
N GLU A 195 3.05 -18.96 -3.86
CA GLU A 195 3.73 -18.40 -5.03
C GLU A 195 5.25 -18.46 -4.84
N GLU A 196 5.99 -18.39 -5.93
CA GLU A 196 7.45 -18.28 -5.86
C GLU A 196 7.87 -17.06 -5.05
N ALA A 197 8.77 -17.23 -4.10
CA ALA A 197 9.39 -16.12 -3.40
C ALA A 197 10.53 -15.55 -4.26
N VAL A 198 10.46 -14.24 -4.47
CA VAL A 198 11.49 -13.49 -5.19
C VAL A 198 12.28 -12.62 -4.23
N ARG A 199 13.50 -12.27 -4.60
CA ARG A 199 14.37 -11.37 -3.82
C ARG A 199 14.71 -10.14 -4.65
N GLY A 200 14.72 -8.99 -4.01
CA GLY A 200 15.04 -7.75 -4.70
C GLY A 200 14.82 -6.53 -3.83
N VAL A 201 14.51 -5.41 -4.47
CA VAL A 201 14.15 -4.16 -3.81
C VAL A 201 12.70 -3.83 -4.09
N GLU A 202 11.92 -3.69 -3.04
CA GLU A 202 10.49 -3.34 -3.12
C GLU A 202 10.29 -1.86 -3.43
N PHE A 203 9.25 -1.57 -4.20
CA PHE A 203 8.76 -0.23 -4.46
C PHE A 203 7.31 -0.27 -4.92
N THR A 204 6.60 0.83 -4.76
CA THR A 204 5.19 0.97 -5.15
C THR A 204 5.06 1.95 -6.31
N ILE A 205 4.33 1.55 -7.33
CA ILE A 205 3.85 2.43 -8.41
C ILE A 205 2.37 2.71 -8.16
N GLN A 206 2.03 3.98 -7.97
CA GLN A 206 0.65 4.43 -7.75
C GLN A 206 0.16 5.25 -8.94
N ALA A 207 -1.08 5.01 -9.36
CA ALA A 207 -1.71 5.78 -10.42
C ALA A 207 -3.18 6.07 -10.11
N LEU A 208 -3.62 7.26 -10.50
CA LEU A 208 -5.03 7.52 -10.74
C LEU A 208 -5.41 7.04 -12.14
N THR A 209 -6.61 6.56 -12.30
CA THR A 209 -7.15 6.22 -13.61
C THR A 209 -8.64 6.54 -13.71
N ASP A 210 -9.02 7.01 -14.87
CA ASP A 210 -10.41 7.17 -15.27
C ASP A 210 -10.88 6.01 -16.17
N GLY A 211 -10.07 4.96 -16.28
CA GLY A 211 -10.29 3.77 -17.11
C GLY A 211 -9.69 3.86 -18.52
N GLU A 212 -9.28 5.01 -18.97
CA GLU A 212 -8.62 5.23 -20.27
C GLU A 212 -7.21 5.75 -20.09
N THR A 213 -7.04 6.74 -19.21
CA THR A 213 -5.78 7.38 -18.89
C THR A 213 -5.29 6.93 -17.53
N LEU A 214 -3.97 6.79 -17.38
CA LEU A 214 -3.31 6.63 -16.08
C LEU A 214 -2.44 7.84 -15.80
N PHE A 215 -2.61 8.41 -14.62
CA PHE A 215 -1.77 9.47 -14.08
C PHE A 215 -0.89 8.88 -12.99
N PHE A 216 0.40 8.68 -13.27
CA PHE A 216 1.34 8.06 -12.35
C PHE A 216 1.99 9.08 -11.43
N PHE A 217 2.06 8.74 -10.15
CA PHE A 217 2.89 9.43 -9.16
C PHE A 217 4.33 8.90 -9.19
N PRO A 218 5.29 9.66 -8.63
CA PRO A 218 6.65 9.14 -8.45
C PRO A 218 6.67 7.83 -7.65
N PRO A 219 7.59 6.89 -7.98
CA PRO A 219 7.70 5.65 -7.23
C PRO A 219 8.04 5.90 -5.77
N VAL A 220 7.46 5.09 -4.88
CA VAL A 220 7.62 5.19 -3.43
C VAL A 220 8.12 3.86 -2.91
N GLN A 221 9.09 3.86 -1.99
CA GLN A 221 9.46 2.66 -1.25
C GLN A 221 8.69 2.60 0.05
N ASP A 222 7.88 1.54 0.24
CA ASP A 222 7.27 1.20 1.52
C ASP A 222 8.17 0.27 2.36
N ASN A 223 7.94 0.27 3.66
CA ASN A 223 8.67 -0.53 4.62
C ASN A 223 7.69 -1.29 5.53
N PRO A 224 7.14 -2.45 5.07
CA PRO A 224 6.03 -3.13 5.73
C PRO A 224 6.45 -4.05 6.89
N HIS A 225 7.64 -3.91 7.45
CA HIS A 225 8.08 -4.63 8.63
C HIS A 225 8.17 -3.71 9.85
N ALA A 226 7.76 -4.23 11.02
CA ALA A 226 7.61 -3.43 12.23
C ALA A 226 8.93 -2.86 12.78
N PHE A 227 10.06 -3.55 12.57
CA PHE A 227 11.35 -3.19 13.17
C PHE A 227 12.39 -2.83 12.12
N GLU A 228 13.47 -2.21 12.58
CA GLU A 228 14.57 -1.73 11.76
C GLU A 228 15.16 -2.84 10.85
N TYR A 229 15.67 -2.44 9.70
CA TYR A 229 16.29 -3.33 8.70
C TYR A 229 15.37 -4.42 8.14
N GLY A 230 14.06 -4.22 8.19
CA GLY A 230 13.09 -5.19 7.70
C GLY A 230 12.88 -6.39 8.63
N LEU A 231 13.17 -6.21 9.90
CA LEU A 231 12.94 -7.25 10.92
C LEU A 231 11.54 -7.16 11.51
N GLY A 232 11.14 -8.23 12.19
CA GLY A 232 9.86 -8.34 12.85
C GLY A 232 8.71 -8.70 11.91
N PRO A 233 7.47 -8.67 12.42
CA PRO A 233 6.30 -9.07 11.64
C PRO A 233 5.99 -8.09 10.53
N GLU A 234 5.41 -8.59 9.44
CA GLU A 234 4.76 -7.73 8.44
C GLU A 234 3.57 -6.98 9.07
N CYS A 235 3.42 -5.73 8.65
CA CYS A 235 2.40 -4.81 9.16
C CYS A 235 2.04 -3.77 8.07
N GLY A 236 1.22 -2.77 8.41
CA GLY A 236 1.12 -1.57 7.58
C GLY A 236 2.45 -0.83 7.51
N GLY A 237 2.71 -0.10 6.44
CA GLY A 237 3.97 0.58 6.21
C GLY A 237 4.46 1.41 7.40
N MET A 238 5.70 1.19 7.80
CA MET A 238 6.34 1.90 8.92
C MET A 238 7.04 3.18 8.49
N GLY A 239 6.97 3.49 7.23
CA GLY A 239 7.48 4.71 6.63
C GLY A 239 7.91 4.49 5.18
N THR A 240 8.11 5.59 4.48
CA THR A 240 8.35 5.60 3.04
C THR A 240 9.40 6.61 2.64
N VAL A 241 9.98 6.38 1.45
CA VAL A 241 10.89 7.33 0.78
C VAL A 241 10.42 7.52 -0.66
N SER A 242 10.47 8.73 -1.18
CA SER A 242 10.18 9.05 -2.58
C SER A 242 10.86 10.39 -2.98
N PRO A 243 11.32 10.53 -4.24
CA PRO A 243 11.52 9.49 -5.24
C PRO A 243 12.65 8.52 -4.87
N LEU A 244 12.87 7.50 -5.71
CA LEU A 244 13.82 6.41 -5.42
C LEU A 244 15.07 6.52 -6.33
N PRO A 245 16.19 7.06 -5.83
CA PRO A 245 17.37 7.31 -6.66
C PRO A 245 18.13 6.03 -7.09
N PHE A 246 17.71 4.87 -6.60
CA PHE A 246 18.29 3.57 -6.96
C PHE A 246 17.54 2.86 -8.10
N LEU A 247 16.38 3.36 -8.52
CA LEU A 247 15.67 2.85 -9.70
C LEU A 247 16.10 3.60 -10.95
N GLU A 248 16.23 2.87 -12.06
CA GLU A 248 16.41 3.45 -13.39
C GLU A 248 15.06 3.73 -14.05
N GLU A 249 15.00 4.72 -14.92
CA GLU A 249 13.78 5.11 -15.65
C GLU A 249 13.14 3.92 -16.39
N GLY A 250 13.95 3.09 -17.05
CA GLY A 250 13.47 1.90 -17.75
C GLY A 250 12.78 0.89 -16.85
N GLU A 251 13.23 0.75 -15.60
CA GLU A 251 12.63 -0.14 -14.59
C GLU A 251 11.27 0.39 -14.12
N VAL A 252 11.19 1.72 -13.93
CA VAL A 252 9.94 2.39 -13.59
C VAL A 252 8.92 2.28 -14.73
N GLU A 253 9.36 2.45 -15.97
CA GLU A 253 8.49 2.32 -17.14
C GLU A 253 8.00 0.86 -17.35
N GLU A 254 8.83 -0.15 -17.08
CA GLU A 254 8.37 -1.54 -17.09
C GLU A 254 7.31 -1.80 -16.00
N ALA A 255 7.51 -1.26 -14.82
CA ALA A 255 6.52 -1.37 -13.73
C ALA A 255 5.20 -0.65 -14.05
N LYS A 256 5.25 0.55 -14.65
CA LYS A 256 4.06 1.27 -15.13
C LYS A 256 3.29 0.46 -16.18
N LYS A 257 4.00 -0.17 -17.14
CA LYS A 257 3.39 -1.04 -18.15
C LYS A 257 2.67 -2.24 -17.54
N ALA A 258 3.21 -2.81 -16.45
CA ALA A 258 2.54 -3.90 -15.74
C ALA A 258 1.22 -3.42 -15.10
N VAL A 259 1.21 -2.25 -14.47
CA VAL A 259 0.00 -1.63 -13.89
C VAL A 259 -1.02 -1.30 -14.99
N GLU A 260 -0.59 -0.71 -16.10
CA GLU A 260 -1.45 -0.40 -17.25
C GLU A 260 -2.08 -1.66 -17.85
N ALA A 261 -1.29 -2.71 -18.06
CA ALA A 261 -1.77 -3.99 -18.57
C ALA A 261 -2.80 -4.62 -17.60
N THR A 262 -2.59 -4.46 -16.30
CA THR A 262 -3.54 -4.95 -15.28
C THR A 262 -4.87 -4.21 -15.35
N ILE A 263 -4.89 -2.89 -15.49
CA ILE A 263 -6.14 -2.12 -15.63
C ILE A 263 -6.90 -2.57 -16.87
N LYS A 264 -6.23 -2.72 -18.02
CA LYS A 264 -6.85 -3.22 -19.26
C LYS A 264 -7.43 -4.62 -19.09
N ALA A 265 -6.68 -5.52 -18.46
CA ALA A 265 -7.12 -6.88 -18.17
C ALA A 265 -8.33 -6.91 -17.23
N LEU A 266 -8.28 -6.12 -16.16
CA LEU A 266 -9.31 -6.04 -15.14
C LEU A 266 -10.63 -5.50 -15.70
N GLN A 267 -10.58 -4.43 -16.48
CA GLN A 267 -11.77 -3.87 -17.15
C GLN A 267 -12.38 -4.86 -18.14
N ARG A 268 -11.52 -5.58 -18.89
CA ARG A 268 -12.00 -6.63 -19.80
C ARG A 268 -12.64 -7.81 -19.07
N GLU A 269 -12.08 -8.22 -17.93
CA GLU A 269 -12.59 -9.34 -17.13
C GLU A 269 -13.92 -9.00 -16.46
N VAL A 270 -14.01 -7.80 -15.89
CA VAL A 270 -15.16 -7.36 -15.09
C VAL A 270 -16.25 -6.72 -15.94
N GLY A 271 -15.90 -6.14 -17.09
CA GLY A 271 -16.84 -5.42 -17.96
C GLY A 271 -17.21 -4.02 -17.44
N GLU A 272 -16.39 -3.43 -16.57
CA GLU A 272 -16.61 -2.11 -15.97
C GLU A 272 -15.41 -1.20 -16.19
N ARG A 273 -15.67 0.11 -16.27
CA ARG A 273 -14.63 1.14 -16.31
C ARG A 273 -14.05 1.37 -14.92
N TYR A 274 -12.74 1.32 -14.81
CA TYR A 274 -12.05 1.59 -13.54
C TYR A 274 -11.91 3.09 -13.31
N VAL A 275 -12.57 3.62 -12.29
CA VAL A 275 -12.43 5.02 -11.88
C VAL A 275 -11.93 5.06 -10.44
N GLY A 276 -10.69 5.50 -10.24
CA GLY A 276 -10.08 5.52 -8.91
C GLY A 276 -8.57 5.37 -8.94
N VAL A 277 -8.02 4.76 -7.92
CA VAL A 277 -6.58 4.50 -7.76
C VAL A 277 -6.28 3.03 -7.99
N ILE A 278 -5.20 2.75 -8.66
CA ILE A 278 -4.53 1.45 -8.71
C ILE A 278 -3.07 1.62 -8.28
N SER A 279 -2.61 0.76 -7.40
CA SER A 279 -1.20 0.70 -7.01
C SER A 279 -0.67 -0.71 -7.21
N GLY A 280 0.52 -0.83 -7.78
CA GLY A 280 1.26 -2.07 -7.88
C GLY A 280 2.40 -2.07 -6.86
N GLN A 281 2.37 -3.00 -5.91
CA GLN A 281 3.54 -3.32 -5.09
C GLN A 281 4.50 -4.13 -5.95
N MET A 282 5.63 -3.57 -6.28
CA MET A 282 6.61 -4.13 -7.19
C MET A 282 7.86 -4.58 -6.43
N MET A 283 8.60 -5.49 -7.04
CA MET A 283 9.96 -5.82 -6.60
C MET A 283 10.89 -5.84 -7.81
N LEU A 284 11.99 -5.09 -7.75
CA LEU A 284 13.07 -5.17 -8.73
C LEU A 284 13.91 -6.41 -8.42
N THR A 285 13.83 -7.40 -9.29
CA THR A 285 14.41 -8.73 -9.09
C THR A 285 15.46 -9.08 -10.15
N ALA A 286 16.05 -10.26 -10.03
CA ALA A 286 16.90 -10.88 -11.07
C ALA A 286 16.19 -11.15 -12.41
N ARG A 287 14.91 -10.83 -12.55
CA ARG A 287 14.13 -10.89 -13.80
C ARG A 287 13.65 -9.52 -14.27
N GLY A 288 14.02 -8.46 -13.58
CA GLY A 288 13.47 -7.13 -13.69
C GLY A 288 12.31 -6.91 -12.71
N PRO A 289 11.48 -5.88 -12.91
CA PRO A 289 10.32 -5.60 -12.06
C PRO A 289 9.28 -6.72 -12.12
N VAL A 290 8.83 -7.19 -10.96
CA VAL A 290 7.72 -8.14 -10.82
C VAL A 290 6.65 -7.59 -9.89
N VAL A 291 5.40 -8.05 -10.04
CA VAL A 291 4.27 -7.60 -9.24
C VAL A 291 4.11 -8.51 -8.03
N ILE A 292 4.20 -7.95 -6.82
CA ILE A 292 3.97 -8.66 -5.56
C ILE A 292 2.48 -8.69 -5.22
N GLU A 293 1.80 -7.53 -5.28
CA GLU A 293 0.35 -7.42 -5.09
C GLU A 293 -0.17 -6.10 -5.67
N TYR A 294 -1.48 -5.95 -5.71
CA TYR A 294 -2.15 -4.71 -6.11
C TYR A 294 -2.95 -4.13 -4.96
N TYR A 295 -3.11 -2.80 -5.01
CA TYR A 295 -4.02 -2.06 -4.14
C TYR A 295 -4.96 -1.23 -4.99
N SER A 296 -6.25 -1.20 -4.64
CA SER A 296 -7.31 -0.42 -5.32
C SER A 296 -7.46 1.00 -4.74
N ARG A 297 -6.47 1.48 -4.07
CA ARG A 297 -6.41 2.75 -3.34
C ARG A 297 -4.97 3.28 -3.28
N LEU A 298 -4.79 4.55 -2.87
CA LEU A 298 -3.48 5.05 -2.47
C LEU A 298 -2.94 4.25 -1.28
N GLY A 299 -1.64 4.04 -1.23
CA GLY A 299 -0.98 3.39 -0.10
C GLY A 299 -1.06 4.23 1.18
N ASP A 300 -0.80 3.62 2.30
CA ASP A 300 -0.69 4.26 3.61
C ASP A 300 0.57 3.71 4.31
N PRO A 301 1.71 4.47 4.25
CA PRO A 301 1.84 5.93 4.10
C PRO A 301 2.19 6.47 2.70
N GLU A 302 2.26 5.71 1.62
CA GLU A 302 2.76 6.16 0.31
C GLU A 302 1.97 7.33 -0.28
N ALA A 303 0.68 7.47 0.07
CA ALA A 303 -0.15 8.60 -0.32
C ALA A 303 0.45 9.94 0.10
N LEU A 304 1.10 9.98 1.27
CA LEU A 304 1.67 11.21 1.82
C LEU A 304 2.78 11.73 0.91
N ASN A 305 3.64 10.82 0.40
CA ASN A 305 4.68 11.19 -0.56
C ASN A 305 4.07 11.68 -1.87
N ALA A 306 3.14 10.90 -2.44
CA ALA A 306 2.51 11.17 -3.73
C ALA A 306 1.80 12.54 -3.75
N LEU A 307 0.96 12.78 -2.74
CA LEU A 307 0.16 14.01 -2.63
C LEU A 307 1.02 15.24 -2.26
N PHE A 308 2.06 15.06 -1.44
CA PHE A 308 2.95 16.16 -1.09
C PHE A 308 3.83 16.60 -2.26
N LEU A 309 4.33 15.65 -3.04
CA LEU A 309 5.19 15.94 -4.19
C LEU A 309 4.41 16.53 -5.37
N TYR A 310 3.13 16.25 -5.51
CA TYR A 310 2.32 16.81 -6.60
C TYR A 310 2.13 18.31 -6.43
N GLU A 311 2.48 19.09 -7.48
CA GLU A 311 2.39 20.56 -7.48
C GLU A 311 1.07 21.11 -8.07
N GLY A 312 0.29 20.25 -8.71
CA GLY A 312 -1.00 20.65 -9.28
C GLY A 312 -2.11 20.73 -8.24
N ASP A 313 -3.29 21.15 -8.70
CA ASP A 313 -4.50 21.14 -7.88
C ASP A 313 -5.06 19.72 -7.73
N VAL A 314 -5.07 19.20 -6.50
CA VAL A 314 -5.53 17.83 -6.20
C VAL A 314 -7.04 17.69 -6.36
N TYR A 315 -7.82 18.75 -6.09
CA TYR A 315 -9.26 18.71 -6.34
C TYR A 315 -9.55 18.63 -7.84
N GLU A 316 -8.84 19.39 -8.67
CA GLU A 316 -8.93 19.29 -10.12
C GLU A 316 -8.53 17.87 -10.60
N LEU A 317 -7.40 17.34 -10.11
CA LEU A 317 -6.92 16.01 -10.47
C LEU A 317 -7.95 14.92 -10.17
N PHE A 318 -8.53 14.92 -8.96
CA PHE A 318 -9.56 13.96 -8.59
C PHE A 318 -10.88 14.19 -9.36
N SER A 319 -11.23 15.43 -9.64
CA SER A 319 -12.39 15.76 -10.46
C SER A 319 -12.25 15.27 -11.90
N LEU A 320 -11.10 15.48 -12.50
CA LEU A 320 -10.79 14.96 -13.85
C LEU A 320 -10.84 13.42 -13.88
N THR A 321 -10.38 12.76 -12.80
CA THR A 321 -10.48 11.31 -12.64
C THR A 321 -11.93 10.85 -12.62
N ALA A 322 -12.77 11.44 -11.77
CA ALA A 322 -14.18 11.09 -11.64
C ALA A 322 -14.99 11.37 -12.92
N ASP A 323 -14.61 12.39 -13.68
CA ASP A 323 -15.31 12.85 -14.89
C ASP A 323 -14.86 12.14 -16.18
N GLY A 324 -13.87 11.23 -16.12
CA GLY A 324 -13.33 10.61 -17.32
C GLY A 324 -12.51 11.56 -18.21
N LYS A 325 -11.85 12.53 -17.60
CA LYS A 325 -11.09 13.59 -18.29
C LYS A 325 -9.63 13.64 -17.85
N LEU A 326 -9.12 12.56 -17.28
CA LEU A 326 -7.77 12.51 -16.69
C LEU A 326 -6.64 12.79 -17.69
N HIS A 327 -6.91 12.62 -18.99
CA HIS A 327 -5.98 13.01 -20.05
C HIS A 327 -5.64 14.52 -20.08
N LYS A 328 -6.40 15.35 -19.37
CA LYS A 328 -6.13 16.80 -19.22
C LYS A 328 -5.17 17.11 -18.06
N ALA A 329 -4.99 16.17 -17.15
CA ALA A 329 -4.09 16.35 -16.01
C ALA A 329 -2.63 16.41 -16.47
N LYS A 330 -1.87 17.34 -15.88
CA LYS A 330 -0.45 17.52 -16.18
C LYS A 330 0.38 17.01 -15.01
N PRO A 331 1.30 16.03 -15.21
CA PRO A 331 2.25 15.64 -14.18
C PRO A 331 3.19 16.81 -13.88
N ALA A 332 3.15 17.29 -12.66
CA ALA A 332 4.09 18.27 -12.13
C ALA A 332 4.41 17.87 -10.68
N PHE A 333 5.67 17.63 -10.40
CA PHE A 333 6.12 17.18 -9.11
C PHE A 333 7.31 18.01 -8.64
N LYS A 334 7.37 18.25 -7.34
CA LYS A 334 8.47 18.97 -6.70
C LYS A 334 9.77 18.21 -6.88
N ASP A 335 10.82 18.94 -7.17
CA ASP A 335 12.18 18.45 -7.05
C ASP A 335 12.51 18.25 -5.55
N GLY A 336 13.22 17.15 -5.24
CA GLY A 336 13.62 16.83 -3.86
C GLY A 336 13.04 15.51 -3.36
N TYR A 337 13.20 15.26 -2.06
CA TYR A 337 12.94 13.96 -1.44
C TYR A 337 12.02 14.10 -0.24
N VAL A 338 11.14 13.12 -0.10
CA VAL A 338 10.23 13.00 1.03
C VAL A 338 10.54 11.72 1.79
N VAL A 339 10.75 11.85 3.09
CA VAL A 339 10.82 10.73 4.03
C VAL A 339 9.61 10.82 4.95
N VAL A 340 8.85 9.74 5.03
CA VAL A 340 7.75 9.58 5.98
C VAL A 340 8.13 8.51 7.00
N LYS A 341 7.86 8.76 8.28
CA LYS A 341 8.05 7.79 9.36
C LYS A 341 6.79 7.64 10.18
N ALA A 342 6.33 6.40 10.33
CA ALA A 342 5.16 6.10 11.16
C ALA A 342 5.57 5.86 12.61
N VAL A 343 4.79 6.41 13.53
CA VAL A 343 4.87 6.15 14.97
C VAL A 343 3.85 5.10 15.35
N ALA A 344 4.31 4.00 15.92
CA ALA A 344 3.47 2.90 16.35
C ALA A 344 3.60 2.66 17.86
N PRO A 345 2.51 2.27 18.55
CA PRO A 345 2.56 1.87 19.95
C PRO A 345 3.11 0.44 20.10
N LEU A 346 3.82 0.18 21.20
CA LEU A 346 4.23 -1.19 21.56
C LEU A 346 3.01 -2.11 21.61
N GLY A 347 3.15 -3.28 21.02
CA GLY A 347 2.07 -4.26 20.79
C GLY A 347 1.58 -4.27 19.33
N TYR A 348 1.81 -3.22 18.56
CA TYR A 348 1.54 -3.22 17.13
C TYR A 348 2.51 -4.17 16.38
N PRO A 349 2.06 -4.97 15.41
CA PRO A 349 0.69 -5.05 14.87
C PRO A 349 -0.22 -6.08 15.55
N HIS A 350 0.27 -6.99 16.38
CA HIS A 350 -0.47 -8.19 16.82
C HIS A 350 -1.19 -8.06 18.16
N ARG A 351 -0.65 -7.27 19.09
CA ARG A 351 -1.18 -7.11 20.45
C ARG A 351 -1.92 -5.77 20.58
N ARG A 352 -3.06 -5.66 19.89
CA ARG A 352 -3.90 -4.46 19.91
C ARG A 352 -4.35 -4.04 21.31
N ASP A 353 -4.48 -4.99 22.21
CA ASP A 353 -4.78 -4.78 23.63
C ASP A 353 -3.69 -3.94 24.31
N LEU A 354 -2.41 -4.20 24.02
CA LEU A 354 -1.27 -3.45 24.55
C LEU A 354 -1.02 -2.13 23.80
N ALA A 355 -1.45 -2.05 22.56
CA ALA A 355 -1.22 -0.91 21.70
C ALA A 355 -2.24 0.23 21.88
N LYS A 356 -3.37 -0.03 22.55
CA LYS A 356 -4.41 0.97 22.83
C LYS A 356 -4.14 1.75 24.11
N GLY A 357 -4.60 3.03 24.12
CA GLY A 357 -4.65 3.84 25.33
C GLY A 357 -3.33 4.46 25.75
N ARG A 358 -2.29 4.40 24.91
CA ARG A 358 -1.02 5.06 25.22
C ARG A 358 -1.13 6.54 24.93
N LEU A 359 -0.70 7.34 25.92
CA LEU A 359 -0.73 8.79 25.83
C LEU A 359 0.53 9.29 25.14
N PHE A 360 0.38 10.31 24.32
CA PHE A 360 1.52 11.02 23.71
C PHE A 360 1.21 12.50 23.47
N SER A 361 2.26 13.25 23.29
CA SER A 361 2.21 14.67 22.97
C SER A 361 3.16 14.99 21.80
N ILE A 362 2.95 16.14 21.19
CA ILE A 362 3.76 16.63 20.06
C ILE A 362 4.27 18.01 20.40
N ASP A 363 5.57 18.21 20.29
CA ASP A 363 6.20 19.54 20.36
C ASP A 363 6.01 20.23 19.00
N TRP A 364 4.91 20.98 18.88
CA TRP A 364 4.56 21.66 17.65
C TRP A 364 5.53 22.76 17.23
N ASP A 365 6.30 23.32 18.16
CA ASP A 365 7.29 24.35 17.84
C ASP A 365 8.49 23.72 17.11
N VAL A 366 8.87 22.51 17.49
CA VAL A 366 9.89 21.75 16.75
C VAL A 366 9.37 21.40 15.34
N ILE A 367 8.15 20.88 15.22
CA ILE A 367 7.55 20.51 13.94
C ILE A 367 7.51 21.70 12.98
N LYS A 368 7.05 22.86 13.45
CA LYS A 368 6.99 24.09 12.65
C LYS A 368 8.37 24.60 12.25
N ARG A 369 9.32 24.62 13.18
CA ARG A 369 10.68 25.09 12.92
C ARG A 369 11.40 24.27 11.89
N GLU A 370 11.25 22.94 11.94
CA GLU A 370 11.87 22.02 10.99
C GLU A 370 11.09 21.93 9.66
N GLY A 371 9.86 22.45 9.60
CA GLY A 371 9.00 22.43 8.42
C GLY A 371 8.44 21.05 8.07
N CYS A 372 8.28 20.17 9.08
CA CYS A 372 7.64 18.88 8.90
C CYS A 372 6.13 18.96 8.96
N LEU A 373 5.46 17.90 8.48
CA LEU A 373 4.03 17.73 8.58
C LEU A 373 3.71 16.49 9.43
N ILE A 374 2.62 16.59 10.18
CA ILE A 374 2.07 15.47 10.96
C ILE A 374 0.74 15.05 10.35
N PHE A 375 0.61 13.76 10.08
CA PHE A 375 -0.65 13.15 9.66
C PHE A 375 -1.08 12.11 10.69
N PHE A 376 -2.19 12.41 11.39
CA PHE A 376 -2.75 11.49 12.37
C PHE A 376 -3.35 10.26 11.68
N SER A 377 -3.15 9.09 12.29
CA SER A 377 -3.70 7.82 11.87
C SER A 377 -4.64 7.28 12.96
N SER A 378 -4.30 6.21 13.64
CA SER A 378 -5.14 5.58 14.68
C SER A 378 -4.93 6.26 16.05
N ALA A 379 -5.36 7.50 16.17
CA ALA A 379 -5.29 8.30 17.39
C ALA A 379 -6.48 9.25 17.54
N GLU A 380 -6.80 9.60 18.77
CA GLU A 380 -7.77 10.63 19.15
C GLU A 380 -7.14 11.64 20.09
N GLU A 381 -7.68 12.86 20.12
CA GLU A 381 -7.33 13.88 21.11
C GLU A 381 -8.29 13.80 22.31
N ARG A 382 -7.74 13.81 23.52
CA ARG A 382 -8.49 13.79 24.77
C ARG A 382 -7.85 14.76 25.77
N GLY A 383 -8.51 15.90 26.00
CA GLY A 383 -8.05 16.88 27.00
C GLY A 383 -6.64 17.46 26.74
N GLY A 384 -6.30 17.70 25.48
CA GLY A 384 -5.01 18.30 25.09
C GLY A 384 -3.85 17.32 24.94
N VAL A 385 -4.11 16.01 25.10
CA VAL A 385 -3.15 14.93 24.83
C VAL A 385 -3.73 13.98 23.79
N TYR A 386 -2.87 13.25 23.09
CA TYR A 386 -3.28 12.26 22.11
C TYR A 386 -3.26 10.85 22.71
N VAL A 387 -4.15 9.99 22.23
CA VAL A 387 -4.33 8.61 22.71
C VAL A 387 -4.34 7.65 21.54
N THR A 388 -3.54 6.59 21.60
CA THR A 388 -3.49 5.57 20.55
C THR A 388 -4.70 4.63 20.57
N LEU A 389 -5.16 4.19 19.38
CA LEU A 389 -6.32 3.32 19.21
C LEU A 389 -5.96 1.87 18.80
N GLY A 390 -4.66 1.54 18.75
CA GLY A 390 -4.19 0.16 18.56
C GLY A 390 -3.62 -0.17 17.18
N SER A 391 -3.38 0.86 16.34
CA SER A 391 -2.58 0.80 15.12
C SER A 391 -1.54 1.91 15.13
N ARG A 392 -0.87 2.21 14.01
CA ARG A 392 0.03 3.38 13.88
C ARG A 392 -0.71 4.63 14.33
N ALA A 393 -0.07 5.45 15.16
CA ALA A 393 -0.72 6.61 15.78
C ALA A 393 -0.74 7.83 14.87
N LEU A 394 0.41 8.11 14.26
CA LEU A 394 0.61 9.22 13.34
C LEU A 394 1.80 8.95 12.42
N GLU A 395 1.94 9.79 11.42
CA GLU A 395 3.03 9.76 10.45
C GLU A 395 3.64 11.16 10.33
N VAL A 396 4.98 11.20 10.36
CA VAL A 396 5.77 12.42 10.23
C VAL A 396 6.34 12.47 8.82
N LEU A 397 6.01 13.51 8.07
CA LEU A 397 6.55 13.78 6.74
C LEU A 397 7.60 14.87 6.81
N ALA A 398 8.79 14.58 6.30
CA ALA A 398 9.88 15.53 6.14
C ALA A 398 10.29 15.62 4.66
N TYR A 399 10.56 16.84 4.21
CA TYR A 399 11.01 17.14 2.85
C TYR A 399 12.39 17.82 2.88
N GLY A 400 13.24 17.41 1.95
CA GLY A 400 14.58 17.98 1.76
C GLY A 400 14.99 18.01 0.28
N ALA A 401 15.97 18.85 -0.06
CA ALA A 401 16.52 18.87 -1.41
C ALA A 401 17.36 17.63 -1.71
N THR A 402 17.87 16.96 -0.70
CA THR A 402 18.58 15.67 -0.81
C THR A 402 17.96 14.61 0.12
N PRO A 403 18.19 13.31 -0.14
CA PRO A 403 17.75 12.24 0.76
C PRO A 403 18.23 12.42 2.19
N GLU A 404 19.50 12.83 2.37
CA GLU A 404 20.14 13.03 3.66
C GLU A 404 19.49 14.19 4.43
N GLU A 405 19.15 15.27 3.75
CA GLU A 405 18.43 16.40 4.34
C GLU A 405 17.03 15.99 4.82
N ALA A 406 16.27 15.31 3.96
CA ALA A 406 14.93 14.82 4.30
C ALA A 406 14.98 13.85 5.50
N TYR A 407 15.95 12.93 5.51
CA TYR A 407 16.18 12.02 6.63
C TYR A 407 16.53 12.77 7.93
N ALA A 408 17.50 13.67 7.89
CA ALA A 408 17.92 14.41 9.08
C ALA A 408 16.78 15.24 9.68
N LYS A 409 15.96 15.87 8.84
CA LYS A 409 14.74 16.57 9.27
C LYS A 409 13.73 15.60 9.90
N SER A 410 13.51 14.43 9.28
CA SER A 410 12.59 13.43 9.82
C SER A 410 13.00 13.02 11.25
N GLU A 411 14.28 12.75 11.50
CA GLU A 411 14.77 12.37 12.83
C GLU A 411 14.57 13.49 13.88
N ARG A 412 14.82 14.74 13.51
CA ARG A 412 14.57 15.87 14.43
C ARG A 412 13.08 16.03 14.74
N CYS A 413 12.21 15.81 13.75
CA CYS A 413 10.77 15.88 13.95
C CYS A 413 10.21 14.65 14.70
N MET A 414 10.80 13.46 14.52
CA MET A 414 10.44 12.29 15.32
C MET A 414 10.74 12.48 16.80
N ALA A 415 11.82 13.19 17.15
CA ALA A 415 12.14 13.54 18.54
C ALA A 415 11.11 14.49 19.19
N ALA A 416 10.26 15.16 18.40
CA ALA A 416 9.18 16.00 18.89
C ALA A 416 7.93 15.20 19.34
N VAL A 417 7.81 13.94 18.94
CA VAL A 417 6.71 13.05 19.36
C VAL A 417 7.14 12.33 20.65
N LYS A 418 6.47 12.62 21.75
CA LYS A 418 6.82 12.13 23.08
C LYS A 418 5.69 11.30 23.67
N GLY A 419 6.01 10.09 24.10
CA GLY A 419 5.05 9.17 24.75
C GLY A 419 5.72 7.85 25.11
N ASP A 420 5.32 7.28 26.22
CA ASP A 420 5.86 5.99 26.65
C ASP A 420 5.30 4.83 25.83
N GLY A 421 6.20 3.94 25.43
CA GLY A 421 5.83 2.76 24.66
C GLY A 421 5.41 3.07 23.23
N LEU A 422 5.97 4.11 22.64
CA LEU A 422 5.94 4.37 21.20
C LEU A 422 7.28 3.96 20.57
N PHE A 423 7.22 3.56 19.31
CA PHE A 423 8.40 3.27 18.51
C PHE A 423 8.21 3.70 17.06
N TYR A 424 9.31 3.86 16.37
CA TYR A 424 9.39 4.09 14.94
C TYR A 424 10.66 3.47 14.37
N ARG A 425 10.80 3.41 13.07
CA ARG A 425 11.98 2.89 12.40
C ARG A 425 12.93 4.02 12.02
N ARG A 426 14.11 4.03 12.66
CA ARG A 426 15.17 5.03 12.38
C ARG A 426 15.84 4.79 11.03
N ASP A 427 15.98 3.53 10.64
CA ASP A 427 16.68 3.13 9.42
C ASP A 427 16.05 3.70 8.14
N ILE A 428 14.71 3.89 8.11
CA ILE A 428 14.01 4.35 6.90
C ILE A 428 14.54 5.70 6.42
N GLY A 429 15.06 5.72 5.19
CA GLY A 429 15.66 6.89 4.56
C GLY A 429 17.08 7.22 5.03
N SER A 430 17.65 6.45 5.97
CA SER A 430 19.05 6.70 6.39
C SER A 430 20.03 6.47 5.23
N PRO A 431 21.18 7.17 5.23
CA PRO A 431 22.19 6.99 4.19
C PRO A 431 22.64 5.52 4.04
N GLU A 432 22.80 4.80 5.15
CA GLU A 432 23.19 3.40 5.18
C GLU A 432 22.11 2.51 4.57
N TYR A 433 20.84 2.76 4.92
CA TYR A 433 19.70 2.03 4.36
C TYR A 433 19.57 2.26 2.86
N MET A 434 19.66 3.52 2.42
CA MET A 434 19.57 3.89 1.01
C MET A 434 20.74 3.30 0.19
N ALA A 435 21.94 3.25 0.75
CA ALA A 435 23.10 2.60 0.13
C ALA A 435 22.88 1.09 -0.02
N ALA A 436 22.34 0.41 1.00
CA ALA A 436 22.01 -1.00 0.94
C ALA A 436 20.93 -1.30 -0.11
N MET A 437 19.90 -0.43 -0.26
CA MET A 437 18.88 -0.58 -1.30
C MET A 437 19.48 -0.40 -2.70
N ARG A 438 20.38 0.56 -2.88
CA ARG A 438 21.10 0.77 -4.13
C ARG A 438 21.93 -0.46 -4.50
N GLU A 439 22.70 -1.00 -3.58
CA GLU A 439 23.51 -2.22 -3.81
C GLU A 439 22.63 -3.41 -4.22
N LYS A 440 21.49 -3.61 -3.55
CA LYS A 440 20.52 -4.66 -3.91
C LYS A 440 19.95 -4.45 -5.31
N ALA A 441 19.59 -3.21 -5.68
CA ALA A 441 19.08 -2.87 -7.01
C ALA A 441 20.13 -3.13 -8.09
N GLU A 442 21.39 -2.75 -7.87
CA GLU A 442 22.49 -2.98 -8.79
C GLU A 442 22.75 -4.48 -9.00
N LYS A 443 22.73 -5.27 -7.92
CA LYS A 443 22.86 -6.75 -8.03
C LYS A 443 21.71 -7.37 -8.82
N ALA A 444 20.47 -6.98 -8.56
CA ALA A 444 19.31 -7.45 -9.32
C ALA A 444 19.44 -7.07 -10.80
N ARG A 445 19.82 -5.83 -11.08
CA ARG A 445 20.01 -5.26 -12.43
C ARG A 445 21.09 -5.98 -13.23
N LEU A 446 22.23 -6.28 -12.60
CA LEU A 446 23.30 -7.05 -13.22
C LEU A 446 22.78 -8.41 -13.70
N VAL A 447 22.02 -9.11 -12.85
CA VAL A 447 21.50 -10.44 -13.17
C VAL A 447 20.40 -10.39 -14.24
N TYR A 448 19.42 -9.51 -14.14
CA TYR A 448 18.36 -9.48 -15.15
C TYR A 448 18.86 -9.03 -16.53
N ARG A 449 19.81 -8.11 -16.59
CA ARG A 449 20.46 -7.71 -17.85
C ARG A 449 21.22 -8.87 -18.49
N TRP A 450 21.95 -9.62 -17.68
CA TRP A 450 22.62 -10.84 -18.15
C TRP A 450 21.63 -11.86 -18.67
N ARG A 451 20.52 -12.11 -17.95
CA ARG A 451 19.46 -13.02 -18.37
C ARG A 451 18.85 -12.60 -19.72
N ARG A 452 18.53 -11.33 -19.88
CA ARG A 452 18.00 -10.78 -21.15
C ARG A 452 18.99 -10.98 -22.31
N ALA A 453 20.24 -10.68 -22.10
CA ALA A 453 21.29 -10.85 -23.10
C ALA A 453 21.48 -12.33 -23.55
N HIS A 454 21.09 -13.30 -22.73
CA HIS A 454 21.19 -14.72 -23.00
C HIS A 454 19.84 -15.39 -23.35
N GLY A 455 18.77 -14.61 -23.62
CA GLY A 455 17.46 -15.14 -23.99
C GLY A 455 16.75 -15.91 -22.89
N LEU A 456 17.08 -15.62 -21.62
CA LEU A 456 16.45 -16.21 -20.43
C LEU A 456 15.37 -15.30 -19.81
N ASP A 457 15.04 -14.22 -20.50
CA ASP A 457 13.97 -13.33 -20.08
C ASP A 457 12.63 -14.04 -20.15
N GLY A 458 11.75 -13.78 -19.16
CA GLY A 458 10.44 -14.43 -19.08
C GLY A 458 10.47 -15.94 -18.84
N ARG A 459 11.60 -16.53 -18.45
CA ARG A 459 11.72 -17.98 -18.16
C ARG A 459 11.99 -18.23 -16.69
N VAL A 460 11.18 -19.07 -16.05
CA VAL A 460 11.43 -19.62 -14.72
C VAL A 460 11.70 -21.12 -14.86
N LEU A 461 12.89 -21.54 -14.46
CA LEU A 461 13.32 -22.93 -14.50
C LEU A 461 13.32 -23.48 -13.08
N LEU A 462 12.54 -24.53 -12.85
CA LEU A 462 12.43 -25.19 -11.55
C LEU A 462 12.83 -26.66 -11.70
N TRP A 463 13.58 -27.16 -10.74
CA TRP A 463 13.89 -28.58 -10.63
C TRP A 463 12.94 -29.25 -9.64
N GLU A 464 12.17 -30.23 -10.11
CA GLU A 464 11.26 -31.01 -9.27
C GLU A 464 11.77 -32.45 -9.15
N PRO A 465 12.04 -32.95 -7.92
CA PRO A 465 12.46 -34.32 -7.71
C PRO A 465 11.46 -35.33 -8.29
N GLY A 466 11.95 -36.29 -9.07
CA GLY A 466 11.13 -37.30 -9.75
C GLY A 466 10.43 -36.86 -11.04
N VAL A 467 10.42 -35.57 -11.34
CA VAL A 467 9.83 -34.99 -12.56
C VAL A 467 10.93 -34.42 -13.48
N GLY A 468 11.96 -33.81 -12.88
CA GLY A 468 13.04 -33.14 -13.62
C GLY A 468 12.81 -31.63 -13.74
N LEU A 469 13.38 -31.04 -14.81
CA LEU A 469 13.31 -29.61 -15.06
C LEU A 469 11.94 -29.20 -15.59
N ARG A 470 11.27 -28.30 -14.89
CA ARG A 470 10.08 -27.60 -15.40
C ARG A 470 10.43 -26.17 -15.82
N GLU A 471 9.84 -25.75 -16.92
CA GLU A 471 9.97 -24.39 -17.43
C GLU A 471 8.60 -23.72 -17.41
N TYR A 472 8.54 -22.53 -16.79
CA TYR A 472 7.40 -21.62 -16.90
C TYR A 472 7.83 -20.42 -17.76
N ARG A 473 7.00 -20.06 -18.71
CA ARG A 473 7.17 -18.85 -19.53
C ARG A 473 6.23 -17.76 -18.97
N LEU A 474 6.83 -16.65 -18.61
CA LEU A 474 6.16 -15.52 -17.99
C LEU A 474 5.85 -14.42 -19.01
#